data_b146c4e56a07777791085ae39fd533f0
#
_entry.id   b146c4e56a07777791085ae39fd533f0
#
_cell.length_a   1.000
_cell.length_b   1.000
_cell.length_c   1.000
_cell.angle_alpha   90.00
_cell.angle_beta   90.00
_cell.angle_gamma   90.00
#
_symmetry.space_group_name_H-M   'P 1'
#
loop_
_entity.id
_entity.type
_entity.pdbx_description
1 polymer ?
#
loop_
_entity_poly.entity_id
_entity_poly.type
_entity_poly.pdbx_seq_one_letter_code
_entity_poly.pdbx_strand_id
1 'polypeptide(L)'
;VTIDQFPGAPQVVGYFYPGEDYQLPNNYSSELSIEFSEPINDIVISISSPIGSMAFDTTWQESKTKLVYSFTSPIPSFSQLDVSLTNITDFAGIKGDNFAITYNTAALADYNFDSSVDGLDLANFISSWNNNDLSYELGPAIGTVPNLIVTPDGRFDLEDIMGFTRMWHWSRKNVILGKILSEQGQRLIYDLDGQNLKFDWIEGASVGQFDFEYDPTMLTLKRLNESKDNNYKLSYVDTLRGYNSFAFVNSNPSQFLSPAFSFDISSRESKSINLNYQFYDDFGSLMAQGSELITLKPIPSEFALHSNYPNPFNPATTINYDLPNDALIDIMIYDILGREVKSLHRGLKQAGYHTVIWDSKDNQGGPVSAGIYFYQIRSKEFVKTKKMILLK
;
A
#
# COMPACT_ATOMS: atom_id res chain seq x y z
N VAL A 1 2.48 69.16 -5.63
CA VAL A 1 3.73 68.36 -5.77
C VAL A 1 3.81 67.50 -4.53
N THR A 2 3.42 66.21 -4.65
CA THR A 2 3.62 65.22 -3.61
C THR A 2 5.14 64.96 -3.57
N ILE A 3 5.79 65.30 -2.48
CA ILE A 3 7.20 64.95 -2.28
C ILE A 3 7.22 63.43 -2.03
N ASP A 4 7.87 62.74 -2.91
CA ASP A 4 8.16 61.32 -2.73
C ASP A 4 9.04 61.14 -1.48
N GLN A 5 8.52 60.47 -0.45
CA GLN A 5 9.23 60.18 0.79
C GLN A 5 10.15 58.94 0.65
N PHE A 6 10.01 58.18 -0.44
CA PHE A 6 10.73 56.95 -0.72
C PHE A 6 11.34 57.06 -2.13
N PRO A 7 12.60 57.56 -2.27
CA PRO A 7 13.18 57.88 -3.58
C PRO A 7 13.61 56.63 -4.39
N GLY A 8 13.31 55.45 -3.95
CA GLY A 8 13.59 54.18 -4.64
C GLY A 8 12.37 53.63 -5.41
N ALA A 9 12.57 52.61 -6.20
CA ALA A 9 11.46 51.86 -6.77
C ALA A 9 10.85 50.92 -5.72
N PRO A 10 9.50 50.76 -5.68
CA PRO A 10 8.81 49.89 -4.73
C PRO A 10 9.26 48.44 -4.89
N GLN A 11 9.58 47.80 -3.78
CA GLN A 11 10.03 46.44 -3.72
C GLN A 11 9.15 45.61 -2.82
N VAL A 12 8.98 44.30 -3.12
CA VAL A 12 8.41 43.31 -2.19
C VAL A 12 9.46 43.02 -1.12
N VAL A 13 9.11 43.26 0.15
CA VAL A 13 10.01 43.07 1.31
C VAL A 13 9.60 41.90 2.18
N GLY A 14 8.39 41.39 2.02
CA GLY A 14 7.89 40.23 2.77
C GLY A 14 6.64 39.64 2.14
N TYR A 15 6.34 38.42 2.48
CA TYR A 15 5.09 37.75 2.16
C TYR A 15 4.75 36.77 3.26
N PHE A 16 3.47 36.57 3.50
CA PHE A 16 2.95 35.66 4.51
C PHE A 16 1.95 34.69 3.85
N TYR A 17 2.02 33.43 4.27
CA TYR A 17 1.05 32.38 3.97
C TYR A 17 0.84 31.52 5.23
N PRO A 18 -0.38 31.02 5.46
CA PRO A 18 -0.64 30.09 6.56
C PRO A 18 -0.20 28.69 6.12
N GLY A 19 0.84 28.16 6.72
CA GLY A 19 1.36 26.83 6.41
C GLY A 19 2.87 26.73 6.57
N GLU A 20 3.40 25.54 6.53
CA GLU A 20 4.83 25.26 6.53
C GLU A 20 5.30 24.93 5.11
N ASP A 21 6.53 25.25 4.77
CA ASP A 21 7.19 24.91 3.50
C ASP A 21 6.39 25.29 2.22
N TYR A 22 5.73 26.46 2.22
CA TYR A 22 4.91 26.93 1.10
C TYR A 22 3.71 26.04 0.76
N GLN A 23 3.24 25.21 1.71
CA GLN A 23 2.02 24.44 1.57
C GLN A 23 0.82 25.20 2.14
N LEU A 24 -0.20 25.37 1.32
CA LEU A 24 -1.46 25.97 1.74
C LEU A 24 -2.42 24.87 2.20
N PRO A 25 -3.11 25.04 3.34
CA PRO A 25 -4.20 24.16 3.71
C PRO A 25 -5.31 24.21 2.64
N ASN A 26 -6.06 23.13 2.49
CA ASN A 26 -7.10 23.00 1.47
C ASN A 26 -8.33 23.91 1.71
N ASN A 27 -8.42 24.53 2.89
CA ASN A 27 -9.46 25.51 3.17
C ASN A 27 -9.12 26.86 2.52
N TYR A 28 -10.00 27.34 1.66
CA TYR A 28 -9.87 28.59 0.93
C TYR A 28 -10.06 29.86 1.79
N SER A 29 -10.30 29.73 3.09
CA SER A 29 -10.46 30.86 4.03
C SER A 29 -9.13 31.46 4.49
N SER A 30 -8.00 30.96 4.01
CA SER A 30 -6.69 31.45 4.39
C SER A 30 -6.39 32.80 3.74
N GLU A 31 -6.01 33.77 4.56
CA GLU A 31 -5.50 35.05 4.09
C GLU A 31 -4.00 34.92 3.80
N LEU A 32 -3.63 35.41 2.62
CA LEU A 32 -2.23 35.57 2.24
C LEU A 32 -1.90 37.06 2.16
N SER A 33 -0.66 37.44 2.41
CA SER A 33 -0.26 38.82 2.29
C SER A 33 1.12 39.03 1.68
N ILE A 34 1.27 40.19 1.06
CA ILE A 34 2.54 40.66 0.47
C ILE A 34 2.79 42.05 1.03
N GLU A 35 4.02 42.26 1.49
CA GLU A 35 4.48 43.54 2.06
C GLU A 35 5.46 44.23 1.12
N PHE A 36 5.29 45.55 1.01
CA PHE A 36 6.09 46.40 0.14
C PHE A 36 6.92 47.40 0.95
N SER A 37 8.06 47.82 0.40
CA SER A 37 8.94 48.81 1.01
C SER A 37 8.33 50.19 1.20
N GLU A 38 7.23 50.45 0.45
CA GLU A 38 6.58 51.73 0.41
C GLU A 38 5.10 51.60 -0.07
N PRO A 39 4.24 52.67 0.10
CA PRO A 39 2.87 52.61 -0.33
C PRO A 39 2.70 52.45 -1.84
N ILE A 40 1.86 51.51 -2.26
CA ILE A 40 1.59 51.18 -3.66
C ILE A 40 0.34 51.91 -4.15
N ASN A 41 0.46 52.58 -5.29
CA ASN A 41 -0.65 53.25 -5.96
C ASN A 41 -1.38 52.34 -6.94
N ASP A 42 -0.64 51.56 -7.75
CA ASP A 42 -1.20 50.65 -8.77
C ASP A 42 -0.43 49.36 -8.83
N ILE A 43 -1.14 48.25 -9.06
CA ILE A 43 -0.60 46.90 -9.16
C ILE A 43 -1.57 45.99 -9.93
N VAL A 44 -1.04 45.11 -10.73
CA VAL A 44 -1.80 44.03 -11.34
C VAL A 44 -1.40 42.72 -10.68
N ILE A 45 -2.38 42.03 -10.08
CA ILE A 45 -2.20 40.72 -9.47
C ILE A 45 -2.94 39.67 -10.29
N SER A 46 -2.33 38.56 -10.51
CA SER A 46 -2.95 37.37 -11.09
C SER A 46 -2.55 36.11 -10.31
N ILE A 47 -3.50 35.22 -10.13
CA ILE A 47 -3.31 33.92 -9.48
C ILE A 47 -3.82 32.86 -10.43
N SER A 48 -2.97 31.90 -10.73
CA SER A 48 -3.30 30.77 -11.62
C SER A 48 -2.97 29.43 -10.98
N SER A 49 -3.68 28.41 -11.42
CA SER A 49 -3.49 27.02 -11.03
C SER A 49 -3.53 26.12 -12.29
N PRO A 50 -3.22 24.85 -12.19
CA PRO A 50 -3.33 23.91 -13.32
C PRO A 50 -4.74 23.81 -13.92
N ILE A 51 -5.77 24.22 -13.18
CA ILE A 51 -7.17 24.21 -13.65
C ILE A 51 -7.64 25.60 -14.19
N GLY A 52 -6.76 26.63 -14.16
CA GLY A 52 -7.04 27.95 -14.68
C GLY A 52 -6.82 29.08 -13.67
N SER A 53 -7.32 30.28 -14.01
CA SER A 53 -7.22 31.45 -13.13
C SER A 53 -8.11 31.28 -11.89
N MET A 54 -7.56 31.67 -10.74
CA MET A 54 -8.26 31.64 -9.46
C MET A 54 -8.96 32.97 -9.17
N ALA A 55 -10.14 32.90 -8.59
CA ALA A 55 -10.86 34.07 -8.10
C ALA A 55 -10.42 34.41 -6.67
N PHE A 56 -10.15 35.67 -6.42
CA PHE A 56 -9.71 36.19 -5.12
C PHE A 56 -10.14 37.61 -4.91
N ASP A 57 -10.27 38.01 -3.64
CA ASP A 57 -10.46 39.39 -3.22
C ASP A 57 -9.14 39.95 -2.65
N THR A 58 -9.02 41.28 -2.71
CA THR A 58 -7.83 41.97 -2.17
C THR A 58 -8.24 43.09 -1.23
N THR A 59 -7.47 43.25 -0.16
CA THR A 59 -7.63 44.35 0.79
C THR A 59 -6.26 44.96 1.11
N TRP A 60 -6.19 46.30 1.06
CA TRP A 60 -4.99 47.02 1.46
C TRP A 60 -5.00 47.33 2.95
N GLN A 61 -3.89 47.08 3.61
CA GLN A 61 -3.64 47.43 5.01
C GLN A 61 -2.41 48.35 5.13
N GLU A 62 -2.15 48.85 6.33
CA GLU A 62 -0.94 49.61 6.69
C GLU A 62 -0.62 50.74 5.72
N SER A 63 -1.63 51.58 5.41
CA SER A 63 -1.48 52.70 4.48
C SER A 63 -1.00 52.27 3.09
N LYS A 64 -1.45 51.14 2.59
CA LYS A 64 -1.10 50.54 1.29
C LYS A 64 0.30 49.97 1.16
N THR A 65 0.95 49.64 2.25
CA THR A 65 2.23 48.90 2.22
C THR A 65 2.03 47.39 2.36
N LYS A 66 0.81 46.93 2.73
CA LYS A 66 0.49 45.51 2.85
C LYS A 66 -0.76 45.17 2.06
N LEU A 67 -0.61 44.29 1.09
CA LEU A 67 -1.69 43.71 0.29
C LEU A 67 -2.09 42.36 0.90
N VAL A 68 -3.34 42.27 1.36
CA VAL A 68 -3.93 41.00 1.79
C VAL A 68 -4.83 40.53 0.66
N TYR A 69 -4.74 39.23 0.33
CA TYR A 69 -5.61 38.60 -0.64
C TYR A 69 -6.14 37.27 -0.10
N SER A 70 -7.38 36.97 -0.41
CA SER A 70 -8.07 35.74 -0.01
C SER A 70 -8.83 35.17 -1.19
N PHE A 71 -8.83 33.84 -1.29
CA PHE A 71 -9.56 33.16 -2.34
C PHE A 71 -11.08 33.28 -2.12
N THR A 72 -11.82 33.55 -3.18
CA THR A 72 -13.29 33.59 -3.15
C THR A 72 -13.93 32.31 -3.71
N SER A 73 -13.10 31.37 -4.13
CA SER A 73 -13.49 30.01 -4.56
C SER A 73 -12.55 28.99 -3.96
N PRO A 74 -13.02 27.75 -3.78
CA PRO A 74 -12.17 26.69 -3.27
C PRO A 74 -10.93 26.46 -4.13
N ILE A 75 -9.81 26.22 -3.46
CA ILE A 75 -8.53 25.94 -4.12
C ILE A 75 -8.42 24.43 -4.43
N PRO A 76 -7.87 24.06 -5.61
CA PRO A 76 -7.66 22.66 -5.93
C PRO A 76 -6.60 22.04 -5.03
N SER A 77 -6.81 20.82 -4.59
CA SER A 77 -5.83 20.05 -3.81
C SER A 77 -4.62 19.64 -4.65
N PHE A 78 -3.50 19.42 -4.02
CA PHE A 78 -2.24 18.97 -4.63
C PHE A 78 -1.89 19.74 -5.91
N SER A 79 -1.98 21.06 -5.82
CA SER A 79 -1.85 21.97 -6.96
C SER A 79 -0.81 23.03 -6.70
N GLN A 80 -0.15 23.46 -7.75
CA GLN A 80 0.70 24.63 -7.76
C GLN A 80 -0.15 25.86 -8.03
N LEU A 81 -0.01 26.89 -7.18
CA LEU A 81 -0.63 28.20 -7.34
C LEU A 81 0.45 29.22 -7.65
N ASP A 82 0.41 29.79 -8.84
CA ASP A 82 1.35 30.83 -9.26
C ASP A 82 0.72 32.21 -9.06
N VAL A 83 1.28 32.98 -8.14
CA VAL A 83 0.91 34.36 -7.86
C VAL A 83 1.91 35.28 -8.56
N SER A 84 1.41 36.17 -9.42
CA SER A 84 2.26 37.10 -10.15
C SER A 84 1.76 38.53 -9.92
N LEU A 85 2.68 39.41 -9.56
CA LEU A 85 2.49 40.84 -9.41
C LEU A 85 3.24 41.56 -10.52
N THR A 86 2.52 42.38 -11.25
CA THR A 86 3.09 43.20 -12.32
C THR A 86 2.59 44.65 -12.22
N ASN A 87 3.23 45.56 -12.91
CA ASN A 87 2.90 46.96 -12.91
C ASN A 87 2.86 47.61 -11.49
N ILE A 88 3.78 47.13 -10.60
CA ILE A 88 3.88 47.70 -9.25
C ILE A 88 4.35 49.13 -9.36
N THR A 89 3.54 50.10 -8.92
CA THR A 89 3.83 51.53 -9.09
C THR A 89 3.49 52.27 -7.80
N ASP A 90 4.38 53.14 -7.34
CA ASP A 90 4.16 53.99 -6.19
C ASP A 90 3.29 55.23 -6.52
N PHE A 91 3.07 56.10 -5.54
CA PHE A 91 2.31 57.35 -5.72
C PHE A 91 3.08 58.41 -6.48
N ALA A 92 4.40 58.31 -6.68
CA ALA A 92 5.19 59.19 -7.52
C ALA A 92 5.24 58.73 -8.99
N GLY A 93 4.74 57.54 -9.27
CA GLY A 93 4.71 56.92 -10.60
C GLY A 93 5.97 56.12 -10.92
N ILE A 94 6.81 55.83 -9.90
CA ILE A 94 8.01 55.00 -10.06
C ILE A 94 7.56 53.52 -10.11
N LYS A 95 8.12 52.76 -11.05
CA LYS A 95 7.82 51.38 -11.25
C LYS A 95 8.81 50.47 -10.52
N GLY A 96 8.30 49.55 -9.76
CA GLY A 96 9.05 48.43 -9.18
C GLY A 96 9.19 47.24 -10.12
N ASP A 97 10.01 46.28 -9.72
CA ASP A 97 10.17 45.01 -10.43
C ASP A 97 8.93 44.15 -10.31
N ASN A 98 8.68 43.29 -11.31
CA ASN A 98 7.68 42.25 -11.22
C ASN A 98 8.08 41.24 -10.14
N PHE A 99 7.08 40.74 -9.42
CA PHE A 99 7.27 39.72 -8.40
C PHE A 99 6.43 38.49 -8.72
N ALA A 100 6.97 37.31 -8.48
CA ALA A 100 6.21 36.06 -8.60
C ALA A 100 6.58 35.12 -7.44
N ILE A 101 5.58 34.42 -6.94
CA ILE A 101 5.73 33.40 -5.93
C ILE A 101 4.82 32.24 -6.24
N THR A 102 5.29 31.03 -5.94
CA THR A 102 4.54 29.79 -6.14
C THR A 102 4.24 29.16 -4.78
N TYR A 103 3.01 28.80 -4.56
CA TYR A 103 2.56 28.00 -3.43
C TYR A 103 2.13 26.62 -3.91
N ASN A 104 2.26 25.63 -3.05
CA ASN A 104 1.71 24.30 -3.29
C ASN A 104 0.56 24.08 -2.29
N THR A 105 -0.53 23.47 -2.76
CA THR A 105 -1.59 23.03 -1.87
C THR A 105 -1.34 21.59 -1.45
N ALA A 106 -1.66 21.27 -0.20
CA ALA A 106 -1.59 19.91 0.31
C ALA A 106 -2.52 18.97 -0.48
N ALA A 107 -2.22 17.67 -0.44
CA ALA A 107 -3.15 16.69 -0.96
C ALA A 107 -4.42 16.68 -0.09
N LEU A 108 -5.58 16.59 -0.72
CA LEU A 108 -6.82 16.41 0.02
C LEU A 108 -6.75 15.08 0.78
N ALA A 109 -7.26 15.03 2.00
CA ALA A 109 -7.21 13.89 2.91
C ALA A 109 -5.80 13.48 3.42
N ASP A 110 -4.76 14.25 3.13
CA ASP A 110 -3.44 14.12 3.76
C ASP A 110 -3.43 15.01 5.01
N TYR A 111 -3.86 14.45 6.13
CA TYR A 111 -4.08 15.22 7.37
C TYR A 111 -2.82 15.41 8.20
N ASN A 112 -1.79 14.59 7.97
CA ASN A 112 -0.50 14.70 8.63
C ASN A 112 0.57 15.40 7.80
N PHE A 113 0.24 15.83 6.57
CA PHE A 113 1.11 16.52 5.62
C PHE A 113 2.40 15.76 5.25
N ASP A 114 2.34 14.41 5.22
CA ASP A 114 3.48 13.56 4.84
C ASP A 114 3.55 13.27 3.33
N SER A 115 2.66 13.88 2.55
CA SER A 115 2.50 13.71 1.10
C SER A 115 1.98 12.33 0.68
N SER A 116 1.39 11.58 1.60
CA SER A 116 0.72 10.31 1.34
C SER A 116 -0.70 10.36 1.92
N VAL A 117 -1.63 9.71 1.27
CA VAL A 117 -2.96 9.45 1.87
C VAL A 117 -3.00 7.97 2.21
N ASP A 118 -2.93 7.63 3.51
CA ASP A 118 -2.76 6.25 3.97
C ASP A 118 -3.61 5.88 5.19
N GLY A 119 -3.19 4.86 5.94
CA GLY A 119 -3.93 4.35 7.10
C GLY A 119 -4.02 5.34 8.25
N LEU A 120 -3.01 6.20 8.42
CA LEU A 120 -3.04 7.25 9.45
C LEU A 120 -4.10 8.31 9.12
N ASP A 121 -4.17 8.72 7.86
CA ASP A 121 -5.18 9.69 7.42
C ASP A 121 -6.59 9.10 7.53
N LEU A 122 -6.74 7.81 7.21
CA LEU A 122 -8.02 7.12 7.40
C LEU A 122 -8.41 7.10 8.87
N ALA A 123 -7.47 6.87 9.79
CA ALA A 123 -7.74 6.90 11.23
C ALA A 123 -8.16 8.30 11.70
N ASN A 124 -7.47 9.35 11.25
CA ASN A 124 -7.81 10.74 11.53
C ASN A 124 -9.20 11.09 10.97
N PHE A 125 -9.51 10.69 9.74
CA PHE A 125 -10.81 10.90 9.13
C PHE A 125 -11.94 10.22 9.92
N ILE A 126 -11.77 8.97 10.31
CA ILE A 126 -12.77 8.22 11.10
C ILE A 126 -12.94 8.82 12.50
N SER A 127 -11.83 9.21 13.15
CA SER A 127 -11.88 9.92 14.44
C SER A 127 -12.70 11.20 14.35
N SER A 128 -12.42 12.01 13.33
CA SER A 128 -13.13 13.28 13.12
C SER A 128 -14.60 13.08 12.78
N TRP A 129 -14.92 12.07 11.98
CA TRP A 129 -16.32 11.66 11.72
C TRP A 129 -17.05 11.31 13.01
N ASN A 130 -16.46 10.47 13.86
CA ASN A 130 -17.07 10.05 15.13
C ASN A 130 -17.28 11.21 16.11
N ASN A 131 -16.39 12.21 16.08
CA ASN A 131 -16.46 13.40 16.91
C ASN A 131 -17.22 14.57 16.26
N ASN A 132 -17.70 14.41 15.02
CA ASN A 132 -18.33 15.46 14.21
C ASN A 132 -17.44 16.71 14.07
N ASP A 133 -16.14 16.50 13.88
CA ASP A 133 -15.16 17.56 13.63
C ASP A 133 -15.12 17.91 12.14
N LEU A 134 -15.98 18.83 11.74
CA LEU A 134 -16.16 19.24 10.34
C LEU A 134 -14.93 19.91 9.69
N SER A 135 -13.86 20.14 10.45
CA SER A 135 -12.59 20.60 9.85
C SER A 135 -11.92 19.57 8.94
N TYR A 136 -12.36 18.30 9.03
CA TYR A 136 -11.90 17.17 8.22
C TYR A 136 -12.88 16.75 7.12
N GLU A 137 -13.93 17.56 6.88
CA GLU A 137 -14.91 17.32 5.83
C GLU A 137 -14.27 17.37 4.42
N LEU A 138 -14.63 16.43 3.56
CA LEU A 138 -14.03 16.22 2.23
C LEU A 138 -15.04 16.28 1.08
N GLY A 139 -16.29 16.54 1.37
CA GLY A 139 -17.36 16.45 0.39
C GLY A 139 -18.29 17.67 0.39
N PRO A 140 -19.03 17.88 -0.71
CA PRO A 140 -18.82 17.28 -2.03
C PRO A 140 -17.48 17.67 -2.68
N ALA A 141 -16.83 16.73 -3.38
CA ALA A 141 -15.56 16.96 -4.07
C ALA A 141 -15.70 16.74 -5.58
N ILE A 142 -15.39 17.77 -6.37
CA ILE A 142 -15.42 17.74 -7.84
C ILE A 142 -14.01 17.76 -8.43
N GLY A 143 -13.89 17.50 -9.73
CA GLY A 143 -12.60 17.51 -10.44
C GLY A 143 -11.98 16.12 -10.57
N THR A 144 -10.72 16.07 -10.96
CA THR A 144 -9.93 14.85 -11.15
C THR A 144 -8.80 14.77 -10.14
N VAL A 145 -8.55 13.56 -9.61
CA VAL A 145 -7.42 13.35 -8.69
C VAL A 145 -6.07 13.65 -9.38
N PRO A 146 -5.11 14.28 -8.70
CA PRO A 146 -5.16 14.72 -7.30
C PRO A 146 -5.79 16.10 -7.09
N ASN A 147 -6.13 16.83 -8.13
CA ASN A 147 -6.55 18.23 -8.08
C ASN A 147 -8.07 18.34 -7.81
N LEU A 148 -8.53 17.78 -6.69
CA LEU A 148 -9.92 17.88 -6.26
C LEU A 148 -10.23 19.25 -5.68
N ILE A 149 -11.44 19.71 -5.92
CA ILE A 149 -12.02 20.93 -5.32
C ILE A 149 -13.12 20.48 -4.38
N VAL A 150 -12.99 20.84 -3.10
CA VAL A 150 -13.98 20.54 -2.07
C VAL A 150 -14.87 21.74 -1.81
N THR A 151 -16.15 21.47 -1.65
CA THR A 151 -17.15 22.46 -1.21
C THR A 151 -17.85 21.89 0.02
N PRO A 152 -17.30 22.09 1.25
CA PRO A 152 -17.87 21.54 2.47
C PRO A 152 -19.34 21.93 2.64
N ASP A 153 -20.19 20.96 3.01
CA ASP A 153 -21.64 21.17 3.16
C ASP A 153 -22.11 21.13 4.63
N GLY A 154 -21.18 20.97 5.56
CA GLY A 154 -21.41 21.03 7.01
C GLY A 154 -21.86 19.72 7.62
N ARG A 155 -21.55 18.57 6.99
CA ARG A 155 -21.89 17.25 7.51
C ARG A 155 -21.01 16.17 6.91
N PHE A 156 -20.76 15.13 7.69
CA PHE A 156 -20.12 13.91 7.18
C PHE A 156 -21.15 12.99 6.53
N ASP A 157 -20.92 12.62 5.28
CA ASP A 157 -21.75 11.66 4.56
C ASP A 157 -20.96 10.84 3.51
N LEU A 158 -21.67 10.20 2.58
CA LEU A 158 -21.03 9.35 1.56
C LEU A 158 -20.09 10.14 0.65
N GLU A 159 -20.31 11.43 0.44
CA GLU A 159 -19.51 12.26 -0.46
C GLU A 159 -18.10 12.49 0.11
N ASP A 160 -17.98 12.58 1.46
CA ASP A 160 -16.68 12.64 2.14
C ASP A 160 -15.90 11.33 2.00
N ILE A 161 -16.56 10.20 2.21
CA ILE A 161 -15.94 8.88 2.01
C ILE A 161 -15.47 8.70 0.57
N MET A 162 -16.24 9.18 -0.39
CA MET A 162 -15.87 9.17 -1.81
C MET A 162 -14.65 10.07 -2.08
N GLY A 163 -14.61 11.26 -1.47
CA GLY A 163 -13.47 12.16 -1.52
C GLY A 163 -12.20 11.48 -1.00
N PHE A 164 -12.26 10.92 0.20
CA PHE A 164 -11.17 10.15 0.80
C PHE A 164 -10.72 8.99 -0.09
N THR A 165 -11.65 8.16 -0.53
CA THR A 165 -11.36 6.96 -1.34
C THR A 165 -10.65 7.31 -2.65
N ARG A 166 -11.06 8.39 -3.33
CA ARG A 166 -10.42 8.87 -4.58
C ARG A 166 -8.95 9.25 -4.34
N MET A 167 -8.68 9.99 -3.27
CA MET A 167 -7.33 10.43 -2.91
C MET A 167 -6.46 9.26 -2.42
N TRP A 168 -7.03 8.35 -1.63
CA TRP A 168 -6.33 7.14 -1.18
C TRP A 168 -5.91 6.28 -2.37
N HIS A 169 -6.80 6.01 -3.33
CA HIS A 169 -6.46 5.28 -4.56
C HIS A 169 -5.36 5.98 -5.37
N TRP A 170 -5.44 7.30 -5.51
CA TRP A 170 -4.39 8.06 -6.16
C TRP A 170 -3.05 7.93 -5.46
N SER A 171 -3.01 8.06 -4.15
CA SER A 171 -1.80 7.90 -3.33
C SER A 171 -1.21 6.50 -3.50
N ARG A 172 -2.01 5.44 -3.39
CA ARG A 172 -1.53 4.05 -3.57
C ARG A 172 -0.97 3.78 -4.97
N LYS A 173 -1.54 4.39 -6.00
CA LYS A 173 -1.00 4.31 -7.36
C LYS A 173 0.41 4.88 -7.49
N ASN A 174 0.73 5.89 -6.69
CA ASN A 174 1.99 6.63 -6.75
C ASN A 174 2.99 6.20 -5.65
N VAL A 175 2.69 5.18 -4.86
CA VAL A 175 3.57 4.69 -3.81
C VAL A 175 4.92 4.22 -4.37
N ILE A 176 6.00 4.54 -3.67
CA ILE A 176 7.34 4.04 -3.98
C ILE A 176 7.48 2.65 -3.34
N LEU A 177 7.74 1.63 -4.18
CA LEU A 177 7.96 0.26 -3.74
C LEU A 177 9.31 0.10 -3.03
N GLY A 178 9.41 -0.92 -2.18
CA GLY A 178 10.63 -1.25 -1.44
C GLY A 178 10.83 -0.43 -0.16
N LYS A 179 9.84 0.34 0.28
CA LYS A 179 9.87 1.02 1.58
C LYS A 179 9.86 -0.02 2.69
N ILE A 180 10.80 0.10 3.64
CA ILE A 180 10.84 -0.71 4.86
C ILE A 180 10.47 0.20 6.03
N LEU A 181 9.44 -0.18 6.77
CA LEU A 181 9.03 0.51 7.99
C LEU A 181 9.84 0.01 9.17
N SER A 182 10.28 0.91 10.04
CA SER A 182 10.88 0.53 11.32
C SER A 182 9.81 -0.10 12.22
N GLU A 183 10.15 -1.18 12.90
CA GLU A 183 9.24 -1.84 13.85
C GLU A 183 8.95 -0.90 15.04
N GLN A 184 7.68 -0.67 15.32
CA GLN A 184 7.18 0.12 16.43
C GLN A 184 5.90 -0.47 17.01
N GLY A 185 5.72 -0.37 18.33
CA GLY A 185 4.52 -0.81 19.01
C GLY A 185 4.40 -2.34 19.13
N GLN A 186 3.19 -2.85 19.01
CA GLN A 186 2.92 -4.29 19.06
C GLN A 186 3.36 -4.98 17.79
N ARG A 187 3.92 -6.18 17.91
CA ARG A 187 4.29 -6.98 16.74
C ARG A 187 3.06 -7.64 16.12
N LEU A 188 2.97 -7.61 14.80
CA LEU A 188 1.94 -8.32 14.05
C LEU A 188 2.12 -9.84 14.21
N ILE A 189 1.04 -10.51 14.57
CA ILE A 189 0.98 -11.97 14.64
C ILE A 189 0.23 -12.47 13.41
N TYR A 190 0.75 -13.50 12.77
CA TYR A 190 0.10 -14.13 11.63
C TYR A 190 0.32 -15.64 11.61
N ASP A 191 -0.64 -16.33 11.02
CA ASP A 191 -0.56 -17.75 10.69
C ASP A 191 -0.35 -17.91 9.18
N LEU A 192 0.60 -18.77 8.81
CA LEU A 192 0.95 -19.05 7.43
C LEU A 192 0.80 -20.55 7.16
N ASP A 193 -0.25 -20.91 6.42
CA ASP A 193 -0.48 -22.25 5.90
C ASP A 193 -0.17 -22.30 4.40
N GLY A 194 1.09 -22.60 4.08
CA GLY A 194 1.60 -22.71 2.71
C GLY A 194 1.47 -21.42 1.91
N GLN A 195 0.31 -21.19 1.31
CA GLN A 195 -0.03 -20.02 0.48
C GLN A 195 -1.06 -19.10 1.14
N ASN A 196 -1.64 -19.54 2.26
CA ASN A 196 -2.68 -18.82 2.96
C ASN A 196 -2.09 -18.09 4.15
N LEU A 197 -2.37 -16.79 4.24
CA LEU A 197 -1.86 -15.90 5.25
C LEU A 197 -3.04 -15.29 6.00
N LYS A 198 -3.10 -15.49 7.30
CA LYS A 198 -4.13 -14.97 8.19
C LYS A 198 -3.48 -14.14 9.27
N PHE A 199 -3.96 -12.93 9.47
CA PHE A 199 -3.43 -11.99 10.45
C PHE A 199 -4.34 -11.89 11.68
N ASP A 200 -3.72 -11.85 12.85
CA ASP A 200 -4.43 -11.43 14.05
C ASP A 200 -4.51 -9.89 14.06
N TRP A 201 -5.68 -9.39 14.45
CA TRP A 201 -5.87 -7.94 14.60
C TRP A 201 -5.20 -7.45 15.87
N ILE A 202 -4.56 -6.29 15.82
CA ILE A 202 -3.98 -5.65 17.01
C ILE A 202 -5.12 -5.21 17.93
N GLU A 203 -5.12 -5.69 19.17
CA GLU A 203 -6.15 -5.37 20.16
C GLU A 203 -6.20 -3.86 20.42
N GLY A 204 -7.40 -3.29 20.34
CA GLY A 204 -7.63 -1.86 20.51
C GLY A 204 -7.43 -1.01 19.24
N ALA A 205 -6.94 -1.59 18.15
CA ALA A 205 -6.81 -0.85 16.90
C ALA A 205 -8.16 -0.71 16.20
N SER A 206 -8.42 0.49 15.69
CA SER A 206 -9.61 0.82 14.89
C SER A 206 -9.34 0.81 13.40
N VAL A 207 -8.11 1.11 13.01
CA VAL A 207 -7.68 1.08 11.61
C VAL A 207 -6.44 0.21 11.47
N GLY A 208 -6.40 -0.60 10.42
CA GLY A 208 -5.23 -1.38 10.03
C GLY A 208 -5.01 -1.31 8.52
N GLN A 209 -3.77 -1.11 8.12
CA GLN A 209 -3.35 -1.13 6.72
C GLN A 209 -2.32 -2.22 6.49
N PHE A 210 -2.45 -2.92 5.35
CA PHE A 210 -1.53 -3.94 4.86
C PHE A 210 -1.14 -3.63 3.42
N ASP A 211 0.14 -3.45 3.18
CA ASP A 211 0.71 -3.23 1.86
C ASP A 211 1.58 -4.43 1.48
N PHE A 212 1.20 -5.12 0.40
CA PHE A 212 1.92 -6.27 -0.12
C PHE A 212 2.69 -5.90 -1.38
N GLU A 213 3.97 -6.27 -1.40
CA GLU A 213 4.82 -6.15 -2.57
C GLU A 213 5.40 -7.52 -2.94
N TYR A 214 5.28 -7.91 -4.21
CA TYR A 214 5.70 -9.22 -4.70
C TYR A 214 6.04 -9.19 -6.20
N ASP A 215 6.70 -10.23 -6.69
CA ASP A 215 6.93 -10.42 -8.13
C ASP A 215 5.64 -10.86 -8.83
N PRO A 216 5.00 -10.00 -9.64
CA PRO A 216 3.72 -10.31 -10.28
C PRO A 216 3.82 -11.37 -11.38
N THR A 217 5.03 -11.71 -11.84
CA THR A 217 5.24 -12.80 -12.81
C THR A 217 5.15 -14.18 -12.16
N MET A 218 5.33 -14.26 -10.84
CA MET A 218 5.41 -15.50 -10.05
C MET A 218 4.27 -15.68 -9.06
N LEU A 219 3.66 -14.57 -8.63
CA LEU A 219 2.65 -14.55 -7.57
C LEU A 219 1.40 -13.79 -8.01
N THR A 220 0.26 -14.26 -7.55
CA THR A 220 -1.02 -13.54 -7.66
C THR A 220 -1.71 -13.57 -6.30
N LEU A 221 -2.03 -12.40 -5.77
CA LEU A 221 -2.76 -12.28 -4.52
C LEU A 221 -4.25 -12.44 -4.73
N LYS A 222 -4.88 -13.30 -3.93
CA LYS A 222 -6.33 -13.45 -3.79
C LYS A 222 -6.73 -13.20 -2.34
N ARG A 223 -7.80 -12.49 -2.14
CA ARG A 223 -8.39 -12.32 -0.81
C ARG A 223 -9.30 -13.50 -0.49
N LEU A 224 -9.15 -14.10 0.71
CA LEU A 224 -9.93 -15.29 1.12
C LEU A 224 -11.26 -14.97 1.79
N ASN A 225 -11.38 -13.84 2.48
CA ASN A 225 -12.58 -13.52 3.25
C ASN A 225 -13.28 -12.26 2.76
N GLU A 226 -14.47 -12.41 2.24
CA GLU A 226 -15.47 -11.36 2.22
C GLU A 226 -16.33 -11.51 3.49
N SER A 227 -15.89 -10.92 4.60
CA SER A 227 -16.73 -10.88 5.78
C SER A 227 -17.99 -10.03 5.46
N LYS A 228 -19.16 -10.54 5.82
CA LYS A 228 -20.43 -9.81 5.72
C LYS A 228 -20.57 -8.75 6.83
N ASP A 229 -19.54 -8.55 7.61
CA ASP A 229 -19.55 -7.64 8.75
C ASP A 229 -19.39 -6.18 8.29
N ASN A 230 -20.04 -5.29 9.04
CA ASN A 230 -20.17 -3.85 8.79
C ASN A 230 -18.83 -3.06 8.86
N ASN A 231 -17.73 -3.66 8.49
CA ASN A 231 -16.42 -3.01 8.51
C ASN A 231 -16.13 -2.36 7.16
N TYR A 232 -15.85 -1.05 7.18
CA TYR A 232 -15.40 -0.34 5.99
C TYR A 232 -14.02 -0.85 5.57
N LYS A 233 -13.81 -0.99 4.27
CA LYS A 233 -12.54 -1.43 3.72
C LYS A 233 -12.24 -0.69 2.42
N LEU A 234 -10.99 -0.31 2.28
CA LEU A 234 -10.42 0.18 1.04
C LEU A 234 -9.50 -0.88 0.45
N SER A 235 -9.45 -1.00 -0.86
CA SER A 235 -8.52 -1.90 -1.53
C SER A 235 -7.99 -1.26 -2.80
N TYR A 236 -6.68 -1.31 -2.97
CA TYR A 236 -5.98 -0.94 -4.19
C TYR A 236 -5.19 -2.15 -4.69
N VAL A 237 -5.36 -2.52 -5.95
CA VAL A 237 -4.73 -3.69 -6.56
C VAL A 237 -4.03 -3.28 -7.85
N ASP A 238 -2.72 -3.42 -7.89
CA ASP A 238 -1.89 -3.21 -9.08
C ASP A 238 -1.14 -4.50 -9.42
N THR A 239 -1.79 -5.33 -10.22
CA THR A 239 -1.25 -6.63 -10.61
C THR A 239 -0.03 -6.52 -11.53
N LEU A 240 0.17 -5.38 -12.21
CA LEU A 240 1.34 -5.17 -13.08
C LEU A 240 2.60 -4.85 -12.28
N ARG A 241 2.44 -4.09 -11.19
CA ARG A 241 3.55 -3.74 -10.29
C ARG A 241 3.78 -4.77 -9.20
N GLY A 242 2.85 -5.72 -8.99
CA GLY A 242 2.89 -6.63 -7.85
C GLY A 242 2.70 -5.90 -6.51
N TYR A 243 1.86 -4.89 -6.50
CA TYR A 243 1.55 -4.10 -5.31
C TYR A 243 0.05 -4.13 -5.00
N ASN A 244 -0.29 -4.48 -3.78
CA ASN A 244 -1.67 -4.42 -3.31
C ASN A 244 -1.70 -3.77 -1.92
N SER A 245 -2.64 -2.87 -1.71
CA SER A 245 -2.88 -2.19 -0.45
C SER A 245 -4.31 -2.43 0.02
N PHE A 246 -4.46 -2.74 1.31
CA PHE A 246 -5.75 -2.95 1.94
C PHE A 246 -5.79 -2.15 3.25
N ALA A 247 -6.79 -1.30 3.40
CA ALA A 247 -7.07 -0.65 4.66
C ALA A 247 -8.43 -1.12 5.19
N PHE A 248 -8.50 -1.38 6.48
CA PHE A 248 -9.68 -1.87 7.19
C PHE A 248 -10.00 -0.93 8.33
N VAL A 249 -11.28 -0.64 8.49
CA VAL A 249 -11.79 0.08 9.66
C VAL A 249 -12.62 -0.90 10.49
N ASN A 250 -12.24 -1.08 11.74
CA ASN A 250 -12.97 -1.87 12.71
C ASN A 250 -13.84 -0.95 13.56
N SER A 251 -15.12 -0.88 13.27
CA SER A 251 -16.09 -0.05 14.03
C SER A 251 -16.43 -0.63 15.40
N ASN A 252 -16.01 -1.85 15.70
CA ASN A 252 -16.18 -2.50 17.01
C ASN A 252 -14.86 -3.11 17.47
N PRO A 253 -14.02 -2.36 18.22
CA PRO A 253 -12.71 -2.81 18.67
C PRO A 253 -12.72 -4.10 19.51
N SER A 254 -13.87 -4.49 20.05
CA SER A 254 -14.03 -5.74 20.79
C SER A 254 -14.29 -6.97 19.89
N GLN A 255 -14.51 -6.77 18.59
CA GLN A 255 -14.62 -7.85 17.62
C GLN A 255 -13.36 -7.93 16.78
N PHE A 256 -12.66 -9.08 16.85
CA PHE A 256 -11.46 -9.31 16.07
C PHE A 256 -11.78 -9.44 14.59
N LEU A 257 -11.24 -8.55 13.77
CA LEU A 257 -11.13 -8.75 12.35
C LEU A 257 -9.86 -9.58 12.09
N SER A 258 -10.01 -10.74 11.45
CA SER A 258 -8.90 -11.58 11.02
C SER A 258 -8.80 -11.54 9.50
N PRO A 259 -8.12 -10.53 8.90
CA PRO A 259 -7.95 -10.49 7.45
C PRO A 259 -7.13 -11.69 6.98
N ALA A 260 -7.59 -12.33 5.92
CA ALA A 260 -6.95 -13.49 5.36
C ALA A 260 -6.75 -13.32 3.84
N PHE A 261 -5.59 -13.73 3.37
CA PHE A 261 -5.16 -13.61 1.99
C PHE A 261 -4.62 -14.96 1.50
N SER A 262 -4.75 -15.23 0.20
CA SER A 262 -4.16 -16.38 -0.45
C SER A 262 -3.33 -15.93 -1.63
N PHE A 263 -2.19 -16.58 -1.83
CA PHE A 263 -1.30 -16.31 -2.96
C PHE A 263 -1.25 -17.53 -3.88
N ASP A 264 -1.61 -17.36 -5.14
CA ASP A 264 -1.31 -18.37 -6.15
C ASP A 264 0.16 -18.24 -6.54
N ILE A 265 0.91 -19.34 -6.49
CA ILE A 265 2.32 -19.39 -6.81
C ILE A 265 2.50 -20.17 -8.11
N SER A 266 2.99 -19.52 -9.17
CA SER A 266 3.22 -20.14 -10.50
C SER A 266 4.48 -21.01 -10.56
N SER A 267 5.24 -21.13 -9.47
CA SER A 267 6.52 -21.83 -9.37
C SER A 267 6.44 -22.99 -8.37
N ARG A 268 7.30 -24.00 -8.53
CA ARG A 268 7.52 -25.04 -7.51
C ARG A 268 8.47 -24.62 -6.39
N GLU A 269 9.11 -23.48 -6.53
CA GLU A 269 10.01 -22.90 -5.54
C GLU A 269 9.27 -21.94 -4.63
N SER A 270 9.72 -21.85 -3.38
CA SER A 270 9.25 -20.84 -2.45
C SER A 270 9.48 -19.43 -3.00
N LYS A 271 8.56 -18.55 -2.74
CA LYS A 271 8.62 -17.12 -3.13
C LYS A 271 8.40 -16.25 -1.90
N SER A 272 9.05 -15.10 -1.89
CA SER A 272 8.89 -14.15 -0.80
C SER A 272 8.04 -12.97 -1.21
N ILE A 273 7.29 -12.44 -0.25
CA ILE A 273 6.54 -11.20 -0.33
C ILE A 273 7.05 -10.25 0.74
N ASN A 274 7.07 -8.96 0.45
CA ASN A 274 7.24 -7.93 1.46
C ASN A 274 5.85 -7.49 1.92
N LEU A 275 5.65 -7.44 3.22
CA LEU A 275 4.47 -6.90 3.87
C LEU A 275 4.87 -5.70 4.70
N ASN A 276 4.28 -4.55 4.43
CA ASN A 276 4.26 -3.42 5.35
C ASN A 276 2.91 -3.38 6.06
N TYR A 277 2.90 -3.10 7.35
CA TYR A 277 1.67 -2.97 8.12
C TYR A 277 1.71 -1.77 9.06
N GLN A 278 0.54 -1.16 9.28
CA GLN A 278 0.34 -0.06 10.21
C GLN A 278 -1.03 -0.19 10.86
N PHE A 279 -1.10 0.06 12.18
CA PHE A 279 -2.34 0.00 12.95
C PHE A 279 -2.47 1.24 13.85
N TYR A 280 -3.67 1.77 13.91
CA TYR A 280 -4.00 3.00 14.63
C TYR A 280 -5.23 2.81 15.52
N ASP A 281 -5.26 3.52 16.64
CA ASP A 281 -6.43 3.59 17.52
C ASP A 281 -7.50 4.58 17.01
N ASP A 282 -8.58 4.76 17.81
CA ASP A 282 -9.68 5.68 17.49
C ASP A 282 -9.25 7.17 17.45
N PHE A 283 -8.06 7.48 17.93
CA PHE A 283 -7.52 8.84 17.98
C PHE A 283 -6.43 9.09 16.93
N GLY A 284 -6.18 8.13 16.04
CA GLY A 284 -5.10 8.19 15.06
C GLY A 284 -3.71 7.95 15.62
N SER A 285 -3.60 7.46 16.89
CA SER A 285 -2.29 7.13 17.45
C SER A 285 -1.77 5.81 16.92
N LEU A 286 -0.50 5.77 16.52
CA LEU A 286 0.15 4.57 16.04
C LEU A 286 0.27 3.52 17.16
N MET A 287 -0.33 2.35 16.95
CA MET A 287 -0.30 1.21 17.86
C MET A 287 0.73 0.16 17.46
N ALA A 288 0.89 -0.04 16.14
CA ALA A 288 1.85 -0.99 15.58
C ALA A 288 2.21 -0.60 14.16
N GLN A 289 3.48 -0.77 13.80
CA GLN A 289 3.93 -0.77 12.40
C GLN A 289 5.16 -1.65 12.23
N GLY A 290 5.40 -2.08 11.01
CA GLY A 290 6.60 -2.83 10.65
C GLY A 290 6.59 -3.34 9.23
N SER A 291 7.69 -4.01 8.89
CA SER A 291 7.87 -4.70 7.61
C SER A 291 8.29 -6.14 7.86
N GLU A 292 7.63 -7.07 7.17
CA GLU A 292 7.90 -8.50 7.27
C GLU A 292 8.22 -9.07 5.90
N LEU A 293 9.30 -9.86 5.80
CA LEU A 293 9.59 -10.69 4.64
C LEU A 293 9.00 -12.08 4.85
N ILE A 294 7.88 -12.37 4.21
CA ILE A 294 7.14 -13.62 4.36
C ILE A 294 7.50 -14.56 3.21
N THR A 295 7.94 -15.77 3.54
CA THR A 295 8.27 -16.80 2.55
C THR A 295 7.10 -17.76 2.39
N LEU A 296 6.46 -17.70 1.24
CA LEU A 296 5.36 -18.57 0.84
C LEU A 296 5.89 -19.87 0.24
N LYS A 297 5.26 -20.98 0.60
CA LYS A 297 5.59 -22.30 0.05
C LYS A 297 4.50 -22.73 -0.92
N PRO A 298 4.84 -23.10 -2.16
CA PRO A 298 3.84 -23.57 -3.12
C PRO A 298 3.24 -24.90 -2.65
N ILE A 299 1.91 -25.02 -2.76
CA ILE A 299 1.16 -26.23 -2.46
C ILE A 299 0.61 -26.79 -3.77
N PRO A 300 0.83 -28.08 -4.09
CA PRO A 300 0.24 -28.72 -5.25
C PRO A 300 -1.30 -28.76 -5.15
N SER A 301 -1.98 -28.72 -6.28
CA SER A 301 -3.45 -28.83 -6.32
C SER A 301 -3.95 -30.28 -6.22
N GLU A 302 -3.09 -31.25 -6.49
CA GLU A 302 -3.46 -32.67 -6.51
C GLU A 302 -2.29 -33.57 -6.10
N PHE A 303 -2.62 -34.80 -5.65
CA PHE A 303 -1.61 -35.83 -5.41
C PHE A 303 -0.98 -36.28 -6.72
N ALA A 304 0.35 -36.29 -6.79
CA ALA A 304 1.07 -36.80 -7.94
C ALA A 304 2.30 -37.63 -7.53
N LEU A 305 2.61 -38.66 -8.34
CA LEU A 305 3.85 -39.36 -8.32
C LEU A 305 4.54 -39.20 -9.67
N HIS A 306 5.70 -38.57 -9.71
CA HIS A 306 6.41 -38.27 -10.95
C HIS A 306 7.34 -39.41 -11.37
N SER A 307 7.76 -39.38 -12.62
CA SER A 307 8.77 -40.32 -13.12
C SER A 307 10.10 -40.05 -12.43
N ASN A 308 10.78 -41.14 -11.99
CA ASN A 308 12.12 -41.03 -11.40
C ASN A 308 13.14 -40.56 -12.43
N TYR A 309 14.14 -39.81 -11.97
CA TYR A 309 15.22 -39.33 -12.82
C TYR A 309 16.58 -39.46 -12.11
N PRO A 310 17.61 -39.99 -12.79
CA PRO A 310 17.58 -40.61 -14.12
C PRO A 310 16.79 -41.94 -14.13
N ASN A 311 16.31 -42.35 -15.32
CA ASN A 311 15.71 -43.65 -15.55
C ASN A 311 15.98 -44.08 -17.02
N PRO A 312 16.80 -45.10 -17.33
CA PRO A 312 17.52 -45.98 -16.38
C PRO A 312 18.55 -45.25 -15.50
N PHE A 313 18.91 -45.82 -14.36
CA PHE A 313 19.80 -45.18 -13.39
C PHE A 313 20.91 -46.13 -12.88
N ASN A 314 22.00 -45.56 -12.33
CA ASN A 314 23.12 -46.26 -11.69
C ASN A 314 23.90 -45.29 -10.78
N PRO A 315 24.07 -45.53 -9.47
CA PRO A 315 23.28 -46.44 -8.66
C PRO A 315 22.05 -45.75 -8.04
N ALA A 316 21.90 -44.44 -8.20
CA ALA A 316 20.87 -43.64 -7.52
C ALA A 316 19.87 -42.99 -8.48
N THR A 317 18.67 -42.82 -8.00
CA THR A 317 17.61 -42.08 -8.72
C THR A 317 16.79 -41.27 -7.76
N THR A 318 16.25 -40.17 -8.27
CA THR A 318 15.39 -39.25 -7.54
C THR A 318 13.93 -39.52 -7.93
N ILE A 319 13.06 -39.61 -6.94
CA ILE A 319 11.62 -39.76 -7.06
C ILE A 319 10.96 -38.50 -6.50
N ASN A 320 10.24 -37.77 -7.35
CA ASN A 320 9.47 -36.59 -6.97
C ASN A 320 8.00 -36.97 -6.78
N TYR A 321 7.36 -36.35 -5.78
CA TYR A 321 5.93 -36.52 -5.52
C TYR A 321 5.33 -35.25 -4.92
N ASP A 322 4.03 -35.06 -5.15
CA ASP A 322 3.31 -33.86 -4.78
C ASP A 322 2.17 -34.22 -3.82
N LEU A 323 2.04 -33.44 -2.73
CA LEU A 323 1.00 -33.60 -1.71
C LEU A 323 0.17 -32.32 -1.58
N PRO A 324 -1.13 -32.32 -1.92
CA PRO A 324 -2.00 -31.13 -1.80
C PRO A 324 -2.39 -30.80 -0.35
N ASN A 325 -2.27 -31.73 0.55
CA ASN A 325 -2.53 -31.61 1.99
C ASN A 325 -1.60 -32.47 2.80
N ASP A 326 -1.54 -32.24 4.09
CA ASP A 326 -0.82 -33.09 5.04
C ASP A 326 -1.39 -34.50 5.01
N ALA A 327 -0.55 -35.50 4.81
CA ALA A 327 -0.99 -36.88 4.66
C ALA A 327 -0.02 -37.88 5.31
N LEU A 328 -0.58 -38.95 5.86
CA LEU A 328 0.19 -40.15 6.17
C LEU A 328 0.48 -40.88 4.87
N ILE A 329 1.75 -40.99 4.52
CA ILE A 329 2.20 -41.63 3.27
C ILE A 329 3.21 -42.73 3.55
N ASP A 330 3.16 -43.75 2.69
CA ASP A 330 4.21 -44.79 2.55
C ASP A 330 4.79 -44.70 1.15
N ILE A 331 6.14 -44.67 1.04
CA ILE A 331 6.85 -44.74 -0.24
C ILE A 331 7.72 -46.00 -0.20
N MET A 332 7.38 -46.94 -1.06
CA MET A 332 7.96 -48.29 -1.04
C MET A 332 8.54 -48.65 -2.40
N ILE A 333 9.65 -49.41 -2.39
CA ILE A 333 10.23 -50.02 -3.56
C ILE A 333 9.92 -51.51 -3.55
N TYR A 334 9.51 -52.04 -4.69
CA TYR A 334 9.19 -53.45 -4.90
C TYR A 334 10.01 -54.03 -6.05
N ASP A 335 10.32 -55.33 -5.96
CA ASP A 335 10.87 -56.08 -7.10
C ASP A 335 9.75 -56.53 -8.07
N ILE A 336 10.12 -57.24 -9.14
CA ILE A 336 9.18 -57.72 -10.17
C ILE A 336 8.17 -58.76 -9.64
N LEU A 337 8.44 -59.39 -8.50
CA LEU A 337 7.55 -60.35 -7.85
C LEU A 337 6.63 -59.67 -6.81
N GLY A 338 6.73 -58.35 -6.66
CA GLY A 338 5.93 -57.57 -5.70
C GLY A 338 6.43 -57.68 -4.26
N ARG A 339 7.64 -58.16 -4.04
CA ARG A 339 8.25 -58.21 -2.70
C ARG A 339 8.83 -56.84 -2.35
N GLU A 340 8.63 -56.39 -1.11
CA GLU A 340 9.21 -55.16 -0.59
C GLU A 340 10.74 -55.26 -0.59
N VAL A 341 11.38 -54.26 -1.21
CA VAL A 341 12.84 -54.12 -1.27
C VAL A 341 13.30 -53.02 -0.30
N LYS A 342 12.63 -51.88 -0.32
CA LYS A 342 13.03 -50.72 0.49
C LYS A 342 11.79 -49.89 0.89
N SER A 343 11.75 -49.47 2.14
CA SER A 343 10.89 -48.40 2.62
C SER A 343 11.68 -47.10 2.56
N LEU A 344 11.27 -46.17 1.70
CA LEU A 344 11.92 -44.87 1.55
C LEU A 344 11.35 -43.82 2.52
N HIS A 345 10.05 -43.92 2.78
CA HIS A 345 9.36 -43.10 3.76
C HIS A 345 8.13 -43.81 4.31
N ARG A 346 7.86 -43.62 5.61
CA ARG A 346 6.61 -44.04 6.27
C ARG A 346 6.29 -43.06 7.39
N GLY A 347 5.17 -42.35 7.27
CA GLY A 347 4.73 -41.41 8.29
C GLY A 347 4.03 -40.19 7.74
N LEU A 348 3.77 -39.22 8.65
CA LEU A 348 3.14 -37.93 8.30
C LEU A 348 4.12 -37.10 7.47
N LYS A 349 3.61 -36.51 6.40
CA LYS A 349 4.33 -35.56 5.56
C LYS A 349 3.42 -34.36 5.27
N GLN A 350 3.98 -33.16 5.38
CA GLN A 350 3.25 -31.92 5.13
C GLN A 350 2.95 -31.75 3.64
N ALA A 351 1.92 -30.94 3.34
CA ALA A 351 1.62 -30.48 1.98
C ALA A 351 2.85 -29.87 1.30
N GLY A 352 2.99 -30.06 -0.01
CA GLY A 352 4.09 -29.48 -0.78
C GLY A 352 4.67 -30.42 -1.83
N TYR A 353 5.71 -29.94 -2.51
CA TYR A 353 6.51 -30.69 -3.48
C TYR A 353 7.67 -31.38 -2.76
N HIS A 354 7.78 -32.70 -2.94
CA HIS A 354 8.73 -33.51 -2.21
C HIS A 354 9.63 -34.34 -3.11
N THR A 355 10.76 -34.68 -2.56
CA THR A 355 11.78 -35.49 -3.24
C THR A 355 12.30 -36.57 -2.28
N VAL A 356 12.49 -37.77 -2.79
CA VAL A 356 13.20 -38.85 -2.09
C VAL A 356 14.15 -39.53 -3.05
N ILE A 357 15.31 -39.96 -2.53
CA ILE A 357 16.35 -40.61 -3.31
C ILE A 357 16.41 -42.09 -2.94
N TRP A 358 16.53 -42.96 -3.94
CA TRP A 358 16.86 -44.34 -3.75
C TRP A 358 18.27 -44.64 -4.30
N ASP A 359 19.11 -45.21 -3.46
CA ASP A 359 20.52 -45.53 -3.71
C ASP A 359 20.80 -47.00 -4.09
N SER A 360 19.79 -47.72 -4.59
CA SER A 360 19.83 -49.12 -4.99
C SER A 360 20.20 -50.08 -3.85
N LYS A 361 19.85 -49.75 -2.61
CA LYS A 361 20.03 -50.64 -1.44
C LYS A 361 18.68 -51.09 -0.90
N ASP A 362 18.69 -52.28 -0.32
CA ASP A 362 17.54 -52.85 0.39
C ASP A 362 17.37 -52.24 1.81
N ASN A 363 16.41 -52.76 2.58
CA ASN A 363 16.19 -52.34 3.96
C ASN A 363 17.33 -52.66 4.93
N GLN A 364 18.18 -53.63 4.60
CA GLN A 364 19.36 -54.01 5.37
C GLN A 364 20.62 -53.23 4.96
N GLY A 365 20.52 -52.40 3.92
CA GLY A 365 21.64 -51.61 3.38
C GLY A 365 22.48 -52.37 2.37
N GLY A 366 22.07 -53.59 1.98
CA GLY A 366 22.71 -54.38 0.94
C GLY A 366 22.38 -53.88 -0.46
N PRO A 367 23.34 -53.92 -1.44
CA PRO A 367 23.07 -53.53 -2.81
C PRO A 367 22.14 -54.56 -3.47
N VAL A 368 21.19 -54.05 -4.29
CA VAL A 368 20.28 -54.91 -5.04
C VAL A 368 20.78 -55.14 -6.47
N SER A 369 20.28 -56.21 -7.13
CA SER A 369 20.67 -56.56 -8.49
C SER A 369 20.11 -55.58 -9.52
N ALA A 370 20.84 -55.40 -10.65
CA ALA A 370 20.31 -54.72 -11.79
C ALA A 370 18.99 -55.35 -12.29
N GLY A 371 18.04 -54.55 -12.71
CA GLY A 371 16.74 -55.05 -13.14
C GLY A 371 15.63 -54.02 -13.09
N ILE A 372 14.41 -54.51 -13.19
CA ILE A 372 13.18 -53.71 -13.13
C ILE A 372 12.70 -53.70 -11.68
N TYR A 373 12.38 -52.51 -11.20
CA TYR A 373 11.76 -52.22 -9.90
C TYR A 373 10.53 -51.36 -10.08
N PHE A 374 9.66 -51.42 -9.06
CA PHE A 374 8.49 -50.58 -8.96
C PHE A 374 8.57 -49.73 -7.70
N TYR A 375 8.22 -48.46 -7.79
CA TYR A 375 8.05 -47.63 -6.63
C TYR A 375 6.58 -47.21 -6.52
N GLN A 376 6.08 -47.18 -5.31
CA GLN A 376 4.70 -46.88 -5.01
C GLN A 376 4.64 -45.85 -3.88
N ILE A 377 3.82 -44.84 -4.08
CA ILE A 377 3.32 -43.99 -3.00
C ILE A 377 1.90 -44.46 -2.64
N ARG A 378 1.62 -44.51 -1.35
CA ARG A 378 0.29 -44.83 -0.81
C ARG A 378 -0.07 -43.83 0.27
N SER A 379 -1.27 -43.28 0.19
CA SER A 379 -1.97 -42.56 1.27
C SER A 379 -3.36 -43.14 1.44
N LYS A 380 -4.17 -42.57 2.36
CA LYS A 380 -5.57 -42.96 2.52
C LYS A 380 -6.40 -42.73 1.25
N GLU A 381 -6.08 -41.69 0.50
CA GLU A 381 -6.88 -41.19 -0.64
C GLU A 381 -6.20 -41.41 -2.01
N PHE A 382 -4.93 -41.77 -2.02
CA PHE A 382 -4.15 -41.86 -3.25
C PHE A 382 -3.18 -43.03 -3.23
N VAL A 383 -3.18 -43.79 -4.30
CA VAL A 383 -2.19 -44.85 -4.55
C VAL A 383 -1.72 -44.76 -5.99
N LYS A 384 -0.43 -44.67 -6.19
CA LYS A 384 0.19 -44.66 -7.52
C LYS A 384 1.46 -45.42 -7.54
N THR A 385 1.67 -46.24 -8.61
CA THR A 385 2.85 -47.04 -8.84
C THR A 385 3.48 -46.69 -10.16
N LYS A 386 4.79 -46.63 -10.20
CA LYS A 386 5.59 -46.46 -11.45
C LYS A 386 6.74 -47.43 -11.52
N LYS A 387 7.23 -47.68 -12.74
CA LYS A 387 8.34 -48.56 -13.06
C LYS A 387 9.66 -47.78 -13.19
N MET A 388 10.75 -48.37 -12.74
CA MET A 388 12.12 -47.88 -12.95
C MET A 388 13.08 -49.00 -13.31
N ILE A 389 14.23 -48.65 -13.90
CA ILE A 389 15.22 -49.60 -14.38
C ILE A 389 16.58 -49.27 -13.76
N LEU A 390 17.12 -50.21 -12.98
CA LEU A 390 18.45 -50.09 -12.42
C LEU A 390 19.45 -50.82 -13.37
N LEU A 391 20.48 -50.08 -13.76
CA LEU A 391 21.62 -50.62 -14.51
C LEU A 391 22.71 -51.08 -13.52
N LYS A 392 23.64 -51.85 -14.03
CA LYS A 392 24.77 -52.32 -13.22
C LYS A 392 25.95 -51.37 -13.31
#